data_cede4b4abb0f9003b44b9086b5ce2932
#
_entry.id   cede4b4abb0f9003b44b9086b5ce2932
#
_cell.length_a   1.000
_cell.length_b   1.000
_cell.length_c   1.000
_cell.angle_alpha   90.00
_cell.angle_beta   90.00
_cell.angle_gamma   90.00
#
_symmetry.space_group_name_H-M   'P 1'
#
loop_
_entity.id
_entity.type
_entity.pdbx_description
1 polymer ?
#
loop_
_entity_poly.entity_id
_entity_poly.type
_entity_poly.pdbx_seq_one_letter_code
_entity_poly.pdbx_strand_id
1 'polypeptide(L)'
;YFPVVETEPNFSSKTVTSAFNNLKKYKLAIFVSPNAVKFAFEYLDNMKFTLPNEISYFAVGKVSAKLLCERVDNVIYPKANFSSEGLLELPQLKHVSGERILIFRGGQGSEILRDSLLRKAESVDYCDIYKRKINKDYLVQARKKMTDIDCIVVFSAQVLSSLGNLNAICGNHDWRQLTLLVASRRLAKIGEELGYKSI
;
A
#
# COMPACT_ATOMS: atom_id res chain seq x y z
N TYR A 1 -7.27 -13.79 15.22
CA TYR A 1 -6.61 -12.86 14.30
C TYR A 1 -5.18 -13.28 14.03
N PHE A 2 -4.81 -13.42 12.73
CA PHE A 2 -3.47 -13.79 12.30
C PHE A 2 -2.96 -12.74 11.31
N PRO A 3 -2.03 -11.88 11.70
CA PRO A 3 -1.44 -10.88 10.82
C PRO A 3 -0.38 -11.50 9.90
N VAL A 4 -0.83 -12.25 8.89
CA VAL A 4 0.05 -12.98 7.96
C VAL A 4 0.89 -12.07 7.05
N VAL A 5 0.54 -10.78 6.97
CA VAL A 5 1.31 -9.78 6.23
C VAL A 5 1.80 -8.71 7.18
N GLU A 6 3.09 -8.55 7.24
CA GLU A 6 3.78 -7.48 7.98
C GLU A 6 4.36 -6.45 7.02
N THR A 7 4.60 -5.27 7.54
CA THR A 7 5.33 -4.22 6.81
C THR A 7 6.67 -3.98 7.46
N GLU A 8 7.71 -3.87 6.65
CA GLU A 8 9.07 -3.56 7.11
C GLU A 8 9.65 -2.38 6.30
N PRO A 9 10.54 -1.57 6.91
CA PRO A 9 11.17 -0.47 6.20
C PRO A 9 12.02 -0.96 5.03
N ASN A 10 12.10 -0.15 3.97
CA ASN A 10 12.92 -0.42 2.78
C ASN A 10 13.99 0.66 2.57
N PHE A 11 14.59 1.14 3.65
CA PHE A 11 15.45 2.32 3.66
C PHE A 11 16.74 2.18 2.85
N SER A 12 17.23 0.96 2.65
CA SER A 12 18.40 0.67 1.82
C SER A 12 18.11 0.66 0.31
N SER A 13 16.85 0.84 -0.10
CA SER A 13 16.47 0.85 -1.52
C SER A 13 17.03 2.07 -2.24
N LYS A 14 17.52 1.86 -3.46
CA LYS A 14 17.98 2.95 -4.35
C LYS A 14 16.85 3.95 -4.64
N THR A 15 15.61 3.50 -4.75
CA THR A 15 14.45 4.39 -4.97
C THR A 15 14.24 5.33 -3.80
N VAL A 16 14.40 4.85 -2.57
CA VAL A 16 14.29 5.65 -1.35
C VAL A 16 15.41 6.68 -1.27
N THR A 17 16.65 6.25 -1.37
CA THR A 17 17.83 7.16 -1.32
C THR A 17 17.74 8.22 -2.43
N SER A 18 17.39 7.83 -3.66
CA SER A 18 17.24 8.77 -4.77
C SER A 18 16.11 9.77 -4.53
N ALA A 19 14.95 9.30 -4.03
CA ALA A 19 13.78 10.14 -3.76
C ALA A 19 14.10 11.24 -2.74
N PHE A 20 14.72 10.88 -1.63
CA PHE A 20 15.03 11.85 -0.57
C PHE A 20 16.19 12.79 -0.94
N ASN A 21 17.22 12.31 -1.63
CA ASN A 21 18.31 13.17 -2.13
C ASN A 21 17.83 14.21 -3.16
N ASN A 22 16.76 13.89 -3.89
CA ASN A 22 16.19 14.77 -4.89
C ASN A 22 14.83 15.37 -4.46
N LEU A 23 14.46 15.28 -3.18
CA LEU A 23 13.12 15.64 -2.70
C LEU A 23 12.72 17.06 -3.14
N LYS A 24 13.62 18.04 -3.05
CA LYS A 24 13.39 19.42 -3.46
C LYS A 24 13.12 19.63 -4.97
N LYS A 25 13.40 18.63 -5.81
CA LYS A 25 13.12 18.71 -7.26
C LYS A 25 11.67 18.36 -7.59
N TYR A 26 10.93 17.77 -6.66
CA TYR A 26 9.53 17.43 -6.85
C TYR A 26 8.64 18.60 -6.44
N LYS A 27 7.60 18.82 -7.22
CA LYS A 27 6.56 19.80 -6.92
C LYS A 27 5.42 19.19 -6.09
N LEU A 28 5.18 17.91 -6.29
CA LEU A 28 4.11 17.15 -5.62
C LEU A 28 4.67 15.89 -5.00
N ALA A 29 4.19 15.58 -3.77
CA ALA A 29 4.46 14.32 -3.07
C ALA A 29 3.14 13.66 -2.67
N ILE A 30 2.91 12.42 -3.11
CA ILE A 30 1.67 11.68 -2.90
C ILE A 30 1.93 10.47 -2.00
N PHE A 31 1.18 10.34 -0.90
CA PHE A 31 1.26 9.23 0.04
C PHE A 31 0.05 8.32 -0.12
N VAL A 32 0.28 7.09 -0.60
CA VAL A 32 -0.82 6.18 -0.94
C VAL A 32 -1.32 5.33 0.23
N SER A 33 -0.70 5.43 1.41
CA SER A 33 -1.14 4.68 2.60
C SER A 33 -0.62 5.31 3.90
N PRO A 34 -1.26 5.00 5.07
CA PRO A 34 -0.73 5.39 6.37
C PRO A 34 0.69 4.85 6.65
N ASN A 35 1.00 3.63 6.19
CA ASN A 35 2.33 3.06 6.34
C ASN A 35 3.38 3.82 5.53
N ALA A 36 3.02 4.33 4.33
CA ALA A 36 3.93 5.17 3.55
C ALA A 36 4.31 6.45 4.31
N VAL A 37 3.36 7.05 5.03
CA VAL A 37 3.62 8.22 5.88
C VAL A 37 4.52 7.85 7.06
N LYS A 38 4.16 6.81 7.82
CA LYS A 38 4.91 6.37 9.01
C LYS A 38 6.37 6.05 8.69
N PHE A 39 6.61 5.23 7.66
CA PHE A 39 7.97 4.87 7.26
C PHE A 39 8.75 6.05 6.65
N ALA A 40 8.08 6.98 5.96
CA ALA A 40 8.74 8.19 5.49
C ALA A 40 9.17 9.07 6.67
N PHE A 41 8.34 9.22 7.70
CA PHE A 41 8.70 9.96 8.90
C PHE A 41 9.84 9.30 9.68
N GLU A 42 9.82 7.98 9.82
CA GLU A 42 10.90 7.23 10.43
C GLU A 42 12.23 7.42 9.65
N TYR A 43 12.19 7.39 8.32
CA TYR A 43 13.37 7.66 7.50
C TYR A 43 13.89 9.09 7.71
N LEU A 44 13.00 10.10 7.70
CA LEU A 44 13.34 11.50 7.92
C LEU A 44 14.01 11.71 9.30
N ASP A 45 13.46 11.08 10.35
CA ASP A 45 14.02 11.16 11.69
C ASP A 45 15.42 10.55 11.77
N ASN A 46 15.61 9.36 11.18
CA ASN A 46 16.90 8.67 11.13
C ASN A 46 17.97 9.48 10.38
N MET A 47 17.55 10.16 9.31
CA MET A 47 18.46 10.97 8.47
C MET A 47 18.54 12.43 8.88
N LYS A 48 17.77 12.86 9.90
CA LYS A 48 17.64 14.26 10.33
C LYS A 48 17.22 15.21 9.21
N PHE A 49 16.35 14.75 8.33
CA PHE A 49 15.76 15.55 7.25
C PHE A 49 14.38 16.08 7.65
N THR A 50 13.97 17.18 7.00
CA THR A 50 12.63 17.73 7.10
C THR A 50 11.93 17.71 5.73
N LEU A 51 10.61 17.67 5.74
CA LEU A 51 9.83 17.83 4.52
C LEU A 51 9.87 19.28 4.05
N PRO A 52 10.20 19.56 2.77
CA PRO A 52 10.20 20.92 2.24
C PRO A 52 8.81 21.54 2.19
N ASN A 53 8.66 22.81 2.56
CA ASN A 53 7.38 23.53 2.54
C ASN A 53 6.90 23.87 1.13
N GLU A 54 7.80 23.87 0.14
CA GLU A 54 7.52 24.22 -1.25
C GLU A 54 6.84 23.10 -2.04
N ILE A 55 6.71 21.92 -1.44
CA ILE A 55 6.06 20.74 -2.05
C ILE A 55 4.59 20.73 -1.67
N SER A 56 3.72 20.46 -2.63
CA SER A 56 2.31 20.16 -2.36
C SER A 56 2.15 18.69 -1.94
N TYR A 57 1.59 18.47 -0.76
CA TYR A 57 1.43 17.12 -0.19
C TYR A 57 0.02 16.58 -0.40
N PHE A 58 -0.05 15.34 -0.89
CA PHE A 58 -1.29 14.64 -1.14
C PHE A 58 -1.35 13.32 -0.39
N ALA A 59 -2.55 12.92 0.02
CA ALA A 59 -2.82 11.63 0.62
C ALA A 59 -4.03 10.96 -0.05
N VAL A 60 -3.98 9.64 -0.24
CA VAL A 60 -5.13 8.90 -0.80
C VAL A 60 -6.34 8.97 0.12
N GLY A 61 -6.16 9.05 1.43
CA GLY A 61 -7.26 9.01 2.37
C GLY A 61 -7.03 9.78 3.66
N LYS A 62 -8.13 9.96 4.39
CA LYS A 62 -8.22 10.76 5.61
C LYS A 62 -7.18 10.37 6.68
N VAL A 63 -6.93 9.07 6.87
CA VAL A 63 -5.97 8.59 7.89
C VAL A 63 -4.55 9.01 7.53
N SER A 64 -4.15 8.83 6.27
CA SER A 64 -2.84 9.27 5.78
C SER A 64 -2.69 10.78 5.85
N ALA A 65 -3.75 11.53 5.50
CA ALA A 65 -3.74 12.99 5.58
C ALA A 65 -3.56 13.48 7.02
N LYS A 66 -4.30 12.89 7.98
CA LYS A 66 -4.16 13.23 9.40
C LYS A 66 -2.73 13.02 9.91
N LEU A 67 -2.10 11.90 9.54
CA LEU A 67 -0.71 11.63 9.92
C LEU A 67 0.25 12.64 9.29
N LEU A 68 0.08 12.95 7.99
CA LEU A 68 0.94 13.94 7.31
C LEU A 68 0.86 15.33 7.95
N CYS A 69 -0.34 15.75 8.40
CA CYS A 69 -0.54 17.03 9.09
C CYS A 69 0.22 17.15 10.43
N GLU A 70 0.83 16.09 10.92
CA GLU A 70 1.74 16.16 12.06
C GLU A 70 3.06 16.89 11.74
N ARG A 71 3.42 16.97 10.43
CA ARG A 71 4.70 17.56 9.98
C ARG A 71 4.60 18.53 8.81
N VAL A 72 3.42 18.67 8.20
CA VAL A 72 3.17 19.63 7.11
C VAL A 72 1.80 20.28 7.28
N ASP A 73 1.71 21.57 6.95
CA ASP A 73 0.51 22.37 7.26
C ASP A 73 -0.70 22.03 6.39
N ASN A 74 -0.47 21.80 5.10
CA ASN A 74 -1.55 21.64 4.12
C ASN A 74 -1.45 20.30 3.38
N VAL A 75 -2.36 19.39 3.69
CA VAL A 75 -2.46 18.10 2.99
C VAL A 75 -3.76 18.02 2.21
N ILE A 76 -3.63 17.76 0.92
CA ILE A 76 -4.75 17.65 -0.01
C ILE A 76 -5.15 16.18 -0.15
N TYR A 77 -6.43 15.87 0.00
CA TYR A 77 -6.95 14.51 -0.13
C TYR A 77 -8.40 14.50 -0.60
N PRO A 78 -8.89 13.43 -1.24
CA PRO A 78 -10.29 13.28 -1.67
C PRO A 78 -11.24 13.37 -0.48
N LYS A 79 -12.43 13.94 -0.67
CA LYS A 79 -13.43 14.06 0.41
C LYS A 79 -14.36 12.86 0.52
N ALA A 80 -14.54 12.10 -0.55
CA ALA A 80 -15.47 10.96 -0.62
C ALA A 80 -14.80 9.66 -1.10
N ASN A 81 -14.19 9.64 -2.27
CA ASN A 81 -13.57 8.46 -2.86
C ASN A 81 -12.08 8.36 -2.44
N PHE A 82 -11.81 7.59 -1.37
CA PHE A 82 -10.46 7.42 -0.83
C PHE A 82 -9.66 6.37 -1.62
N SER A 83 -9.42 6.64 -2.90
CA SER A 83 -8.72 5.77 -3.84
C SER A 83 -7.78 6.56 -4.76
N SER A 84 -7.00 5.86 -5.60
CA SER A 84 -6.19 6.49 -6.64
C SER A 84 -7.04 7.27 -7.63
N GLU A 85 -8.20 6.74 -7.98
CA GLU A 85 -9.17 7.39 -8.87
C GLU A 85 -9.71 8.68 -8.25
N GLY A 86 -10.09 8.64 -6.97
CA GLY A 86 -10.55 9.84 -6.26
C GLY A 86 -9.47 10.93 -6.14
N LEU A 87 -8.19 10.53 -6.00
CA LEU A 87 -7.08 11.49 -6.09
C LEU A 87 -7.01 12.14 -7.47
N LEU A 88 -7.11 11.36 -8.55
CA LEU A 88 -7.00 11.85 -9.92
C LEU A 88 -8.15 12.82 -10.31
N GLU A 89 -9.27 12.79 -9.57
CA GLU A 89 -10.39 13.72 -9.73
C GLU A 89 -10.10 15.11 -9.14
N LEU A 90 -9.12 15.23 -8.25
CA LEU A 90 -8.77 16.51 -7.62
C LEU A 90 -8.30 17.54 -8.66
N PRO A 91 -8.81 18.78 -8.60
CA PRO A 91 -8.43 19.85 -9.54
C PRO A 91 -6.92 20.05 -9.65
N GLN A 92 -6.21 19.95 -8.53
CA GLN A 92 -4.76 20.14 -8.45
C GLN A 92 -3.97 19.07 -9.23
N LEU A 93 -4.50 17.86 -9.39
CA LEU A 93 -3.86 16.78 -10.16
C LEU A 93 -4.30 16.74 -11.63
N LYS A 94 -5.22 17.63 -12.03
CA LYS A 94 -5.58 17.81 -13.44
C LYS A 94 -4.58 18.64 -14.22
N HIS A 95 -3.88 19.56 -13.54
CA HIS A 95 -2.96 20.55 -14.11
C HIS A 95 -1.55 20.35 -13.54
N VAL A 96 -0.86 19.28 -13.97
CA VAL A 96 0.49 18.89 -13.52
C VAL A 96 1.50 18.88 -14.67
N SER A 97 1.23 19.65 -15.74
CA SER A 97 2.10 19.71 -16.90
C SER A 97 3.46 20.32 -16.53
N GLY A 98 4.55 19.62 -16.89
CA GLY A 98 5.90 20.04 -16.57
C GLY A 98 6.31 19.82 -15.11
N GLU A 99 5.45 19.25 -14.28
CA GLU A 99 5.74 19.02 -12.87
C GLU A 99 6.35 17.64 -12.61
N ARG A 100 7.24 17.56 -11.62
CA ARG A 100 7.82 16.30 -11.15
C ARG A 100 7.09 15.83 -9.90
N ILE A 101 6.64 14.58 -9.93
CA ILE A 101 5.79 13.99 -8.89
C ILE A 101 6.50 12.82 -8.23
N LEU A 102 6.46 12.75 -6.90
CA LEU A 102 6.96 11.63 -6.12
C LEU A 102 5.79 10.90 -5.45
N ILE A 103 5.72 9.58 -5.62
CA ILE A 103 4.70 8.73 -4.99
C ILE A 103 5.37 7.82 -3.95
N PHE A 104 5.03 8.03 -2.67
CA PHE A 104 5.44 7.18 -1.56
C PHE A 104 4.51 5.98 -1.41
N ARG A 105 5.07 4.77 -1.52
CA ARG A 105 4.30 3.52 -1.48
C ARG A 105 5.06 2.36 -0.85
N GLY A 106 4.40 1.20 -0.71
CA GLY A 106 4.95 -0.05 -0.23
C GLY A 106 5.22 -1.05 -1.35
N GLY A 107 6.18 -0.78 -2.23
CA GLY A 107 6.55 -1.67 -3.32
C GLY A 107 5.40 -1.92 -4.31
N GLN A 108 5.03 -3.17 -4.54
CA GLN A 108 3.99 -3.54 -5.51
C GLN A 108 2.61 -2.95 -5.20
N GLY A 109 1.88 -2.53 -6.22
CA GLY A 109 0.54 -1.96 -6.11
C GLY A 109 -0.04 -1.60 -7.47
N SER A 110 -1.18 -0.86 -7.46
CA SER A 110 -1.81 -0.37 -8.69
C SER A 110 -0.94 0.69 -9.36
N GLU A 111 -0.78 0.60 -10.67
CA GLU A 111 -0.05 1.58 -11.47
C GLU A 111 -0.96 2.70 -12.01
N ILE A 112 -2.28 2.63 -11.77
CA ILE A 112 -3.29 3.57 -12.29
C ILE A 112 -2.91 5.03 -12.01
N LEU A 113 -2.49 5.32 -10.76
CA LEU A 113 -2.12 6.68 -10.36
C LEU A 113 -0.91 7.18 -11.15
N ARG A 114 0.15 6.39 -11.22
CA ARG A 114 1.37 6.74 -11.94
C ARG A 114 1.10 6.93 -13.43
N ASP A 115 0.45 5.95 -14.06
CA ASP A 115 0.23 5.95 -15.50
C ASP A 115 -0.67 7.13 -15.94
N SER A 116 -1.65 7.49 -15.11
CA SER A 116 -2.52 8.63 -15.36
C SER A 116 -1.79 9.97 -15.21
N LEU A 117 -0.94 10.12 -14.20
CA LEU A 117 -0.17 11.33 -13.97
C LEU A 117 0.97 11.48 -14.99
N LEU A 118 1.63 10.38 -15.37
CA LEU A 118 2.75 10.40 -16.31
C LEU A 118 2.36 10.87 -17.71
N ARG A 119 1.08 10.80 -18.08
CA ARG A 119 0.58 11.34 -19.35
C ARG A 119 0.62 12.87 -19.42
N LYS A 120 0.79 13.54 -18.28
CA LYS A 120 0.69 15.00 -18.16
C LYS A 120 1.91 15.61 -17.48
N ALA A 121 2.49 14.94 -16.51
CA ALA A 121 3.64 15.38 -15.73
C ALA A 121 4.95 15.22 -16.51
N GLU A 122 5.99 15.94 -16.11
CA GLU A 122 7.36 15.74 -16.62
C GLU A 122 7.89 14.38 -16.20
N SER A 123 7.73 14.03 -14.92
CA SER A 123 8.10 12.70 -14.41
C SER A 123 7.23 12.29 -13.21
N VAL A 124 7.09 10.97 -13.05
CA VAL A 124 6.43 10.38 -11.87
C VAL A 124 7.31 9.27 -11.35
N ASP A 125 7.94 9.52 -10.22
CA ASP A 125 8.87 8.60 -9.58
C ASP A 125 8.24 7.91 -8.38
N TYR A 126 8.70 6.68 -8.08
CA TYR A 126 8.30 5.95 -6.89
C TYR A 126 9.36 6.00 -5.79
N CYS A 127 8.90 6.21 -4.57
CA CYS A 127 9.63 5.93 -3.34
C CYS A 127 9.01 4.71 -2.67
N ASP A 128 9.57 3.52 -2.92
CA ASP A 128 9.13 2.27 -2.30
C ASP A 128 9.65 2.20 -0.86
N ILE A 129 9.07 3.04 0.04
CA ILE A 129 9.59 3.32 1.39
C ILE A 129 9.47 2.13 2.35
N TYR A 130 8.56 1.19 2.08
CA TYR A 130 8.40 -0.03 2.86
C TYR A 130 8.12 -1.23 1.95
N LYS A 131 8.31 -2.42 2.50
CA LYS A 131 7.94 -3.70 1.86
C LYS A 131 6.86 -4.38 2.66
N ARG A 132 6.12 -5.25 2.00
CA ARG A 132 5.22 -6.21 2.65
C ARG A 132 5.89 -7.57 2.66
N LYS A 133 5.91 -8.20 3.83
CA LYS A 133 6.48 -9.51 4.05
C LYS A 133 5.42 -10.47 4.58
N ILE A 134 5.46 -11.69 4.10
CA ILE A 134 4.63 -12.74 4.67
C ILE A 134 5.32 -13.26 5.92
N ASN A 135 4.63 -13.19 7.04
CA ASN A 135 5.09 -13.78 8.28
C ASN A 135 4.78 -15.28 8.31
N LYS A 136 5.80 -16.10 8.04
CA LYS A 136 5.66 -17.57 7.99
C LYS A 136 5.30 -18.16 9.33
N ASP A 137 5.70 -17.56 10.43
CA ASP A 137 5.41 -18.07 11.77
C ASP A 137 3.92 -17.98 12.09
N TYR A 138 3.27 -16.89 11.69
CA TYR A 138 1.81 -16.78 11.80
C TYR A 138 1.07 -17.78 10.90
N LEU A 139 1.63 -18.09 9.76
CA LEU A 139 1.08 -19.14 8.90
C LEU A 139 1.16 -20.52 9.56
N VAL A 140 2.29 -20.85 10.19
CA VAL A 140 2.45 -22.10 10.95
C VAL A 140 1.51 -22.15 12.15
N GLN A 141 1.33 -21.04 12.87
CA GLN A 141 0.37 -20.94 13.98
C GLN A 141 -1.08 -21.09 13.51
N ALA A 142 -1.44 -20.43 12.40
CA ALA A 142 -2.76 -20.56 11.80
C ALA A 142 -3.06 -22.02 11.43
N ARG A 143 -2.08 -22.75 10.88
CA ARG A 143 -2.20 -24.18 10.57
C ARG A 143 -2.59 -25.01 11.79
N LYS A 144 -1.99 -24.78 12.96
CA LYS A 144 -2.27 -25.54 14.18
C LYS A 144 -3.71 -25.36 14.67
N LYS A 145 -4.40 -24.30 14.23
CA LYS A 145 -5.78 -23.99 14.61
C LYS A 145 -6.81 -24.27 13.51
N MET A 146 -6.39 -24.83 12.38
CA MET A 146 -7.30 -25.08 11.24
C MET A 146 -8.46 -26.02 11.58
N THR A 147 -8.24 -27.00 12.45
CA THR A 147 -9.29 -27.93 12.90
C THR A 147 -10.40 -27.25 13.70
N ASP A 148 -10.14 -26.04 14.20
CA ASP A 148 -11.02 -25.32 15.11
C ASP A 148 -11.71 -24.13 14.43
N ILE A 149 -11.59 -24.01 13.10
CA ILE A 149 -12.16 -22.90 12.33
C ILE A 149 -13.01 -23.40 11.16
N ASP A 150 -14.16 -22.77 10.97
CA ASP A 150 -15.10 -23.06 9.88
C ASP A 150 -15.02 -22.04 8.74
N CYS A 151 -14.49 -20.84 9.02
CA CYS A 151 -14.48 -19.74 8.09
C CYS A 151 -13.19 -18.91 8.17
N ILE A 152 -12.71 -18.46 7.01
CA ILE A 152 -11.59 -17.53 6.88
C ILE A 152 -12.11 -16.20 6.38
N VAL A 153 -11.82 -15.10 7.10
CA VAL A 153 -12.17 -13.75 6.70
C VAL A 153 -10.95 -13.04 6.11
N VAL A 154 -11.04 -12.58 4.85
CA VAL A 154 -9.92 -11.95 4.15
C VAL A 154 -10.32 -10.61 3.55
N PHE A 155 -9.56 -9.57 3.86
CA PHE A 155 -9.81 -8.20 3.39
C PHE A 155 -8.85 -7.72 2.28
N SER A 156 -7.84 -8.52 1.90
CA SER A 156 -6.89 -8.11 0.87
C SER A 156 -6.51 -9.23 -0.08
N ALA A 157 -6.34 -8.88 -1.36
CA ALA A 157 -5.91 -9.82 -2.39
C ALA A 157 -4.54 -10.45 -2.07
N GLN A 158 -3.62 -9.69 -1.48
CA GLN A 158 -2.29 -10.16 -1.13
C GLN A 158 -2.35 -11.24 -0.04
N VAL A 159 -3.17 -11.05 1.00
CA VAL A 159 -3.40 -12.06 2.04
C VAL A 159 -4.01 -13.30 1.43
N LEU A 160 -5.03 -13.14 0.57
CA LEU A 160 -5.71 -14.25 -0.09
C LEU A 160 -4.76 -15.07 -0.98
N SER A 161 -3.95 -14.41 -1.80
CA SER A 161 -2.91 -15.07 -2.62
C SER A 161 -1.86 -15.77 -1.76
N SER A 162 -1.52 -15.21 -0.60
CA SER A 162 -0.59 -15.83 0.34
C SER A 162 -1.14 -17.12 0.95
N LEU A 163 -2.45 -17.16 1.22
CA LEU A 163 -3.14 -18.38 1.68
C LEU A 163 -3.15 -19.46 0.59
N GLY A 164 -3.29 -19.08 -0.69
CA GLY A 164 -3.18 -20.02 -1.81
C GLY A 164 -1.83 -20.76 -1.83
N ASN A 165 -0.73 -20.07 -1.54
CA ASN A 165 0.61 -20.64 -1.45
C ASN A 165 0.80 -21.56 -0.23
N LEU A 166 -0.04 -21.45 0.80
CA LEU A 166 0.03 -22.28 1.99
C LEU A 166 -0.28 -23.73 1.75
N ASN A 167 -1.16 -24.05 0.81
CA ASN A 167 -1.47 -25.41 0.45
C ASN A 167 -0.21 -26.18 0.00
N ALA A 168 0.75 -25.48 -0.63
CA ALA A 168 2.05 -26.03 -1.00
C ALA A 168 2.99 -26.24 0.21
N ILE A 169 2.81 -25.50 1.29
CA ILE A 169 3.71 -25.50 2.47
C ILE A 169 3.15 -26.36 3.60
N CYS A 170 1.83 -26.52 3.68
CA CYS A 170 1.15 -27.00 4.88
C CYS A 170 0.67 -28.44 4.86
N GLY A 171 0.96 -29.26 3.82
CA GLY A 171 0.64 -30.70 3.80
C GLY A 171 -0.87 -30.97 3.80
N ASN A 172 -1.33 -31.95 4.55
CA ASN A 172 -2.64 -32.61 4.44
C ASN A 172 -3.92 -31.77 4.72
N HIS A 173 -3.81 -30.49 5.04
CA HIS A 173 -4.98 -29.63 5.29
C HIS A 173 -5.16 -28.62 4.17
N ASP A 174 -6.28 -28.71 3.48
CA ASP A 174 -6.62 -27.84 2.36
C ASP A 174 -7.53 -26.69 2.83
N TRP A 175 -6.96 -25.48 2.92
CA TRP A 175 -7.67 -24.25 3.27
C TRP A 175 -8.87 -23.94 2.37
N ARG A 176 -8.90 -24.52 1.16
CA ARG A 176 -9.98 -24.34 0.19
C ARG A 176 -11.28 -25.06 0.58
N GLN A 177 -11.24 -25.92 1.58
CA GLN A 177 -12.43 -26.58 2.15
C GLN A 177 -13.17 -25.68 3.15
N LEU A 178 -12.49 -24.66 3.70
CA LEU A 178 -13.11 -23.71 4.62
C LEU A 178 -13.93 -22.68 3.85
N THR A 179 -14.97 -22.14 4.47
CA THR A 179 -15.72 -21.02 3.92
C THR A 179 -14.84 -19.77 3.89
N LEU A 180 -14.76 -19.12 2.74
CA LEU A 180 -14.01 -17.88 2.55
C LEU A 180 -14.97 -16.68 2.57
N LEU A 181 -14.86 -15.81 3.56
CA LEU A 181 -15.60 -14.56 3.62
C LEU A 181 -14.72 -13.39 3.15
N VAL A 182 -15.17 -12.66 2.16
CA VAL A 182 -14.43 -11.54 1.54
C VAL A 182 -15.26 -10.28 1.41
N ALA A 183 -14.59 -9.12 1.42
CA ALA A 183 -15.24 -7.82 1.41
C ALA A 183 -15.65 -7.31 0.01
N SER A 184 -15.36 -8.03 -1.07
CA SER A 184 -15.69 -7.56 -2.42
C SER A 184 -15.76 -8.68 -3.45
N ARG A 185 -16.53 -8.45 -4.53
CA ARG A 185 -16.64 -9.36 -5.69
C ARG A 185 -15.27 -9.63 -6.34
N ARG A 186 -14.37 -8.66 -6.35
CA ARG A 186 -13.00 -8.84 -6.87
C ARG A 186 -12.24 -9.88 -6.05
N LEU A 187 -12.35 -9.84 -4.74
CA LEU A 187 -11.72 -10.84 -3.86
C LEU A 187 -12.39 -12.21 -4.00
N ALA A 188 -13.70 -12.26 -4.17
CA ALA A 188 -14.42 -13.52 -4.43
C ALA A 188 -13.88 -14.19 -5.69
N LYS A 189 -13.75 -13.46 -6.80
CA LYS A 189 -13.17 -13.98 -8.04
C LYS A 189 -11.76 -14.55 -7.85
N ILE A 190 -10.90 -13.87 -7.10
CA ILE A 190 -9.57 -14.40 -6.75
C ILE A 190 -9.68 -15.68 -5.93
N GLY A 191 -10.64 -15.75 -4.99
CA GLY A 191 -10.91 -16.95 -4.20
C GLY A 191 -11.31 -18.14 -5.07
N GLU A 192 -12.20 -17.91 -6.03
CA GLU A 192 -12.61 -18.92 -7.03
C GLU A 192 -11.41 -19.42 -7.85
N GLU A 193 -10.56 -18.49 -8.35
CA GLU A 193 -9.35 -18.81 -9.10
C GLU A 193 -8.33 -19.61 -8.26
N LEU A 194 -8.29 -19.40 -6.94
CA LEU A 194 -7.47 -20.15 -5.99
C LEU A 194 -8.10 -21.50 -5.57
N GLY A 195 -9.33 -21.77 -5.99
CA GLY A 195 -10.02 -23.04 -5.80
C GLY A 195 -10.83 -23.17 -4.50
N TYR A 196 -11.19 -22.05 -3.85
CA TYR A 196 -12.14 -22.08 -2.73
C TYR A 196 -13.52 -22.52 -3.21
N LYS A 197 -14.17 -23.43 -2.48
CA LYS A 197 -15.47 -24.01 -2.86
C LYS A 197 -16.67 -23.26 -2.30
N SER A 198 -16.48 -22.54 -1.19
CA SER A 198 -17.52 -21.77 -0.50
C SER A 198 -16.99 -20.35 -0.26
N ILE A 199 -17.64 -19.34 -0.91
CA ILE A 199 -17.25 -17.94 -0.81
C ILE A 199 -18.49 -17.07 -0.55
#